data_c7c67542a204c28d62ef743b447e5198
#
_entry.id   c7c67542a204c28d62ef743b447e5198
#
_cell.length_a   1.000
_cell.length_b   1.000
_cell.length_c   1.000
_cell.angle_alpha   90.00
_cell.angle_beta   90.00
_cell.angle_gamma   90.00
#
_symmetry.space_group_name_H-M   'P 1'
#
loop_
_entity.id
_entity.type
_entity.pdbx_description
1 polymer ?
#
loop_
_entity_poly.entity_id
_entity_poly.type
_entity_poly.pdbx_seq_one_letter_code
_entity_poly.pdbx_strand_id
1 'polypeptide(L)'
;MLDDRLFTRYQRQIALTEIGESGQANLLEAHVLIIGCGGLGNAAALYLAAAGVGHVVLVDDDVVEESNLQRQIAFRQQHIASLKVDALAEQLKQLNAELRVRTIDKRLNEQRLNLEVMLADIVLDCTDNFPTRQLINQACLNQRTPLVSASAIGWKGQFIAFDFGSRHSIQAKQDTSSTTTSVNPPCYHCLFPFAENATQTKCSDAGVIGPVVGLMGNYQAIATIQKLATGRFQTACHQLHLFDGLTLSWQQLAVVKDPSCRVCQVQKQESSNEHHSH
;
A
#
# COMPACT_ATOMS: atom_id res chain seq x y z
N MET A 1 15.44 -4.70 -22.36
CA MET A 1 14.47 -5.11 -23.41
C MET A 1 13.77 -6.34 -22.88
N LEU A 2 12.44 -6.35 -22.89
CA LEU A 2 11.65 -7.51 -22.45
C LEU A 2 11.82 -8.64 -23.47
N ASP A 3 11.81 -9.90 -23.00
CA ASP A 3 11.73 -11.05 -23.90
C ASP A 3 10.35 -11.16 -24.54
N ASP A 4 10.24 -11.95 -25.63
CA ASP A 4 9.00 -12.07 -26.41
C ASP A 4 7.83 -12.62 -25.58
N ARG A 5 8.11 -13.46 -24.57
CA ARG A 5 7.08 -14.02 -23.68
C ARG A 5 6.54 -12.96 -22.75
N LEU A 6 7.40 -12.20 -22.11
CA LEU A 6 7.02 -11.09 -21.22
C LEU A 6 6.32 -9.98 -22.02
N PHE A 7 6.82 -9.66 -23.22
CA PHE A 7 6.16 -8.70 -24.09
C PHE A 7 4.74 -9.14 -24.44
N THR A 8 4.57 -10.41 -24.87
CA THR A 8 3.24 -10.96 -25.16
C THR A 8 2.31 -10.91 -23.96
N ARG A 9 2.82 -11.24 -22.76
CA ARG A 9 2.02 -11.23 -21.53
C ARG A 9 1.53 -9.82 -21.16
N TYR A 10 2.39 -8.82 -21.30
CA TYR A 10 2.12 -7.47 -20.81
C TYR A 10 1.80 -6.48 -21.94
N GLN A 11 1.65 -6.89 -23.19
CA GLN A 11 1.44 -6.02 -24.35
C GLN A 11 0.31 -4.99 -24.15
N ARG A 12 -0.77 -5.36 -23.44
CA ARG A 12 -1.89 -4.47 -23.16
C ARG A 12 -1.54 -3.34 -22.20
N GLN A 13 -0.62 -3.58 -21.27
CA GLN A 13 -0.09 -2.54 -20.37
C GLN A 13 0.98 -1.70 -21.05
N ILE A 14 1.87 -2.35 -21.79
CA ILE A 14 2.95 -1.69 -22.57
C ILE A 14 2.37 -0.72 -23.58
N ALA A 15 1.19 -1.00 -24.14
CA ALA A 15 0.49 -0.12 -25.08
C ALA A 15 -0.01 1.20 -24.43
N LEU A 16 -0.05 1.30 -23.10
CA LEU A 16 -0.39 2.54 -22.41
C LEU A 16 0.83 3.47 -22.41
N THR A 17 0.67 4.69 -22.92
CA THR A 17 1.75 5.69 -23.04
C THR A 17 2.46 5.95 -21.70
N GLU A 18 1.70 5.91 -20.61
CA GLU A 18 2.18 6.16 -19.25
C GLU A 18 3.06 5.01 -18.72
N ILE A 19 2.88 3.78 -19.23
CA ILE A 19 3.65 2.61 -18.81
C ILE A 19 4.78 2.33 -19.79
N GLY A 20 4.46 2.00 -21.04
CA GLY A 20 5.44 1.62 -22.04
C GLY A 20 6.29 0.40 -21.61
N GLU A 21 7.35 0.10 -22.35
CA GLU A 21 8.29 -0.96 -21.97
C GLU A 21 9.10 -0.63 -20.72
N SER A 22 9.45 0.64 -20.53
CA SER A 22 10.24 1.08 -19.35
C SER A 22 9.46 0.95 -18.07
N GLY A 23 8.19 1.36 -18.06
CA GLY A 23 7.31 1.19 -16.89
C GLY A 23 7.05 -0.27 -16.56
N GLN A 24 6.90 -1.13 -17.59
CA GLN A 24 6.78 -2.56 -17.38
C GLN A 24 8.07 -3.18 -16.81
N ALA A 25 9.23 -2.73 -17.27
CA ALA A 25 10.50 -3.16 -16.70
C ALA A 25 10.64 -2.74 -15.22
N ASN A 26 10.21 -1.52 -14.88
CA ASN A 26 10.18 -1.06 -13.48
C ASN A 26 9.27 -1.94 -12.61
N LEU A 27 8.10 -2.35 -13.12
CA LEU A 27 7.19 -3.25 -12.39
C LEU A 27 7.85 -4.62 -12.12
N LEU A 28 8.56 -5.19 -13.09
CA LEU A 28 9.22 -6.48 -12.95
C LEU A 28 10.35 -6.49 -11.91
N GLU A 29 10.97 -5.36 -11.67
CA GLU A 29 12.02 -5.20 -10.64
C GLU A 29 11.46 -4.76 -9.28
N ALA A 30 10.21 -4.28 -9.24
CA ALA A 30 9.63 -3.67 -8.06
C ALA A 30 9.40 -4.66 -6.92
N HIS A 31 9.55 -4.15 -5.70
CA HIS A 31 9.35 -4.85 -4.44
C HIS A 31 8.20 -4.21 -3.65
N VAL A 32 7.10 -4.94 -3.50
CA VAL A 32 5.87 -4.49 -2.82
C VAL A 32 5.68 -5.22 -1.50
N LEU A 33 5.46 -4.47 -0.43
CA LEU A 33 5.08 -5.01 0.88
C LEU A 33 3.58 -4.83 1.09
N ILE A 34 2.86 -5.95 1.28
CA ILE A 34 1.42 -5.96 1.57
C ILE A 34 1.22 -6.44 3.00
N ILE A 35 0.67 -5.58 3.85
CA ILE A 35 0.37 -5.88 5.25
C ILE A 35 -1.15 -6.03 5.39
N GLY A 36 -1.58 -7.24 5.71
CA GLY A 36 -2.96 -7.68 5.71
C GLY A 36 -3.34 -8.42 4.42
N CYS A 37 -3.62 -9.72 4.52
CA CYS A 37 -4.08 -10.59 3.43
C CYS A 37 -5.60 -10.84 3.48
N GLY A 38 -6.35 -9.90 4.10
CA GLY A 38 -7.80 -9.87 4.10
C GLY A 38 -8.38 -9.47 2.74
N GLY A 39 -9.62 -8.98 2.71
CA GLY A 39 -10.28 -8.67 1.44
C GLY A 39 -9.60 -7.60 0.59
N LEU A 40 -9.01 -6.58 1.21
CA LEU A 40 -8.22 -5.54 0.54
C LEU A 40 -6.95 -6.13 -0.09
N GLY A 41 -6.11 -6.77 0.75
CA GLY A 41 -4.84 -7.36 0.31
C GLY A 41 -5.02 -8.47 -0.72
N ASN A 42 -6.10 -9.26 -0.60
CA ASN A 42 -6.49 -10.28 -1.57
C ASN A 42 -6.67 -9.68 -2.97
N ALA A 43 -7.50 -8.65 -3.08
CA ALA A 43 -7.80 -8.00 -4.36
C ALA A 43 -6.56 -7.29 -4.93
N ALA A 44 -5.85 -6.52 -4.09
CA ALA A 44 -4.66 -5.79 -4.50
C ALA A 44 -3.56 -6.74 -5.00
N ALA A 45 -3.26 -7.80 -4.25
CA ALA A 45 -2.19 -8.74 -4.58
C ALA A 45 -2.41 -9.46 -5.92
N LEU A 46 -3.66 -9.87 -6.21
CA LEU A 46 -4.00 -10.51 -7.49
C LEU A 46 -3.69 -9.58 -8.67
N TYR A 47 -4.10 -8.31 -8.62
CA TYR A 47 -3.83 -7.38 -9.71
C TYR A 47 -2.35 -7.00 -9.81
N LEU A 48 -1.64 -6.87 -8.70
CA LEU A 48 -0.20 -6.60 -8.73
C LEU A 48 0.59 -7.79 -9.33
N ALA A 49 0.23 -9.02 -8.97
CA ALA A 49 0.80 -10.22 -9.57
C ALA A 49 0.50 -10.32 -11.07
N ALA A 50 -0.75 -10.04 -11.47
CA ALA A 50 -1.16 -10.04 -12.86
C ALA A 50 -0.46 -8.95 -13.68
N ALA A 51 -0.22 -7.77 -13.08
CA ALA A 51 0.46 -6.65 -13.71
C ALA A 51 1.98 -6.85 -13.87
N GLY A 52 2.55 -7.90 -13.25
CA GLY A 52 3.95 -8.21 -13.38
C GLY A 52 4.87 -7.53 -12.37
N VAL A 53 4.37 -7.24 -11.16
CA VAL A 53 5.26 -6.89 -10.04
C VAL A 53 6.19 -8.05 -9.77
N GLY A 54 7.51 -7.78 -9.66
CA GLY A 54 8.52 -8.83 -9.56
C GLY A 54 8.60 -9.50 -8.19
N HIS A 55 8.43 -8.72 -7.12
CA HIS A 55 8.56 -9.19 -5.76
C HIS A 55 7.40 -8.72 -4.88
N VAL A 56 6.77 -9.65 -4.17
CA VAL A 56 5.72 -9.36 -3.19
C VAL A 56 6.06 -10.01 -1.86
N VAL A 57 5.98 -9.23 -0.79
CA VAL A 57 6.02 -9.73 0.59
C VAL A 57 4.62 -9.64 1.17
N LEU A 58 4.09 -10.76 1.62
CA LEU A 58 2.78 -10.88 2.26
C LEU A 58 2.95 -11.03 3.77
N VAL A 59 2.25 -10.20 4.53
CA VAL A 59 2.28 -10.23 6.00
C VAL A 59 0.87 -10.37 6.54
N ASP A 60 0.58 -11.47 7.23
CA ASP A 60 -0.70 -11.70 7.93
C ASP A 60 -0.51 -12.88 8.89
N ASP A 61 -1.05 -12.80 10.11
CA ASP A 61 -0.95 -13.86 11.13
C ASP A 61 -2.21 -14.73 11.25
N ASP A 62 -3.21 -14.48 10.41
CA ASP A 62 -4.50 -15.18 10.44
C ASP A 62 -4.52 -16.44 9.56
N VAL A 63 -5.54 -17.27 9.83
CA VAL A 63 -5.94 -18.38 8.97
C VAL A 63 -7.18 -18.02 8.15
N VAL A 64 -7.41 -18.75 7.07
CA VAL A 64 -8.61 -18.63 6.26
C VAL A 64 -9.78 -19.27 6.99
N GLU A 65 -10.85 -18.52 7.13
CA GLU A 65 -12.13 -18.96 7.68
C GLU A 65 -13.23 -18.97 6.62
N GLU A 66 -14.26 -19.78 6.78
CA GLU A 66 -15.41 -19.82 5.88
C GLU A 66 -16.08 -18.45 5.75
N SER A 67 -16.18 -17.70 6.86
CA SER A 67 -16.71 -16.33 6.93
C SER A 67 -15.93 -15.33 6.07
N ASN A 68 -14.71 -15.65 5.67
CA ASN A 68 -13.87 -14.79 4.85
C ASN A 68 -14.19 -14.90 3.35
N LEU A 69 -14.70 -16.04 2.88
CA LEU A 69 -14.83 -16.36 1.46
C LEU A 69 -15.73 -15.40 0.69
N GLN A 70 -16.68 -14.73 1.39
CA GLN A 70 -17.59 -13.76 0.76
C GLN A 70 -16.89 -12.46 0.29
N ARG A 71 -15.64 -12.18 0.72
CA ARG A 71 -14.90 -10.97 0.37
C ARG A 71 -13.41 -11.18 0.08
N GLN A 72 -12.84 -12.32 0.44
CA GLN A 72 -11.43 -12.67 0.20
C GLN A 72 -11.34 -13.63 -0.99
N ILE A 73 -11.56 -13.08 -2.19
CA ILE A 73 -11.88 -13.84 -3.40
C ILE A 73 -10.72 -14.67 -3.98
N ALA A 74 -9.48 -14.48 -3.52
CA ALA A 74 -8.38 -15.39 -3.88
C ALA A 74 -8.51 -16.76 -3.18
N PHE A 75 -9.22 -16.83 -2.04
CA PHE A 75 -9.35 -18.07 -1.30
C PHE A 75 -10.47 -18.97 -1.85
N ARG A 76 -10.36 -20.25 -1.57
CA ARG A 76 -11.31 -21.30 -1.92
C ARG A 76 -11.64 -22.11 -0.66
N GLN A 77 -12.68 -22.94 -0.72
CA GLN A 77 -13.06 -23.80 0.40
C GLN A 77 -11.91 -24.70 0.88
N GLN A 78 -11.08 -25.19 -0.05
CA GLN A 78 -9.91 -26.02 0.29
C GLN A 78 -8.84 -25.28 1.11
N HIS A 79 -8.85 -23.94 1.14
CA HIS A 79 -7.91 -23.13 1.91
C HIS A 79 -8.34 -22.88 3.35
N ILE A 80 -9.57 -23.29 3.75
CA ILE A 80 -10.06 -23.13 5.12
C ILE A 80 -9.06 -23.80 6.10
N ALA A 81 -8.72 -23.09 7.16
CA ALA A 81 -7.72 -23.42 8.17
C ALA A 81 -6.24 -23.30 7.72
N SER A 82 -5.95 -22.98 6.46
CA SER A 82 -4.59 -22.64 6.01
C SER A 82 -4.23 -21.21 6.41
N LEU A 83 -2.95 -20.92 6.57
CA LEU A 83 -2.45 -19.55 6.76
C LEU A 83 -2.84 -18.69 5.55
N LYS A 84 -3.37 -17.49 5.79
CA LYS A 84 -3.79 -16.57 4.70
C LYS A 84 -2.65 -16.24 3.76
N VAL A 85 -1.44 -16.00 4.31
CA VAL A 85 -0.26 -15.67 3.51
C VAL A 85 0.13 -16.80 2.56
N ASP A 86 0.04 -18.07 2.98
CA ASP A 86 0.42 -19.21 2.17
C ASP A 86 -0.63 -19.50 1.10
N ALA A 87 -1.92 -19.47 1.46
CA ALA A 87 -3.01 -19.63 0.54
C ALA A 87 -3.01 -18.54 -0.55
N LEU A 88 -2.72 -17.28 -0.17
CA LEU A 88 -2.61 -16.18 -1.13
C LEU A 88 -1.38 -16.36 -2.02
N ALA A 89 -0.21 -16.69 -1.46
CA ALA A 89 1.01 -16.92 -2.22
C ALA A 89 0.85 -18.02 -3.27
N GLU A 90 0.12 -19.08 -2.95
CA GLU A 90 -0.22 -20.15 -3.92
C GLU A 90 -1.01 -19.59 -5.10
N GLN A 91 -2.05 -18.80 -4.84
CA GLN A 91 -2.89 -18.21 -5.90
C GLN A 91 -2.10 -17.21 -6.76
N LEU A 92 -1.22 -16.42 -6.15
CA LEU A 92 -0.37 -15.47 -6.89
C LEU A 92 0.61 -16.20 -7.82
N LYS A 93 1.23 -17.29 -7.35
CA LYS A 93 2.14 -18.12 -8.17
C LYS A 93 1.43 -18.84 -9.29
N GLN A 94 0.19 -19.30 -9.08
CA GLN A 94 -0.63 -19.88 -10.15
C GLN A 94 -0.99 -18.85 -11.22
N LEU A 95 -1.21 -17.59 -10.81
CA LEU A 95 -1.50 -16.49 -11.72
C LEU A 95 -0.24 -16.02 -12.46
N ASN A 96 0.91 -15.93 -11.77
CA ASN A 96 2.18 -15.48 -12.35
C ASN A 96 3.35 -16.28 -11.75
N ALA A 97 3.84 -17.25 -12.52
CA ALA A 97 4.94 -18.12 -12.08
C ALA A 97 6.29 -17.40 -11.90
N GLU A 98 6.48 -16.24 -12.53
CA GLU A 98 7.71 -15.43 -12.41
C GLU A 98 7.75 -14.59 -11.13
N LEU A 99 6.59 -14.40 -10.50
CA LEU A 99 6.48 -13.60 -9.29
C LEU A 99 7.22 -14.26 -8.12
N ARG A 100 8.09 -13.52 -7.47
CA ARG A 100 8.73 -13.92 -6.22
C ARG A 100 7.87 -13.50 -5.05
N VAL A 101 7.31 -14.48 -4.35
CA VAL A 101 6.48 -14.26 -3.17
C VAL A 101 7.19 -14.74 -1.92
N ARG A 102 7.28 -13.87 -0.92
CA ARG A 102 7.75 -14.22 0.42
C ARG A 102 6.60 -13.99 1.41
N THR A 103 6.39 -14.96 2.30
CA THR A 103 5.33 -14.93 3.31
C THR A 103 5.91 -14.68 4.70
N ILE A 104 5.18 -13.93 5.53
CA ILE A 104 5.46 -13.70 6.95
C ILE A 104 4.15 -13.93 7.71
N ASP A 105 4.08 -15.03 8.42
CA ASP A 105 2.93 -15.54 9.18
C ASP A 105 2.82 -14.99 10.61
N LYS A 106 3.36 -13.81 10.84
CA LYS A 106 3.48 -13.20 12.18
C LYS A 106 3.21 -11.71 12.13
N ARG A 107 2.68 -11.18 13.22
CA ARG A 107 2.67 -9.72 13.44
C ARG A 107 4.08 -9.20 13.52
N LEU A 108 4.33 -8.15 12.75
CA LEU A 108 5.63 -7.49 12.77
C LEU A 108 5.73 -6.59 14.00
N ASN A 109 6.81 -6.78 14.78
CA ASN A 109 7.20 -5.76 15.74
C ASN A 109 7.82 -4.55 15.00
N GLU A 110 8.02 -3.44 15.71
CA GLU A 110 8.51 -2.20 15.12
C GLU A 110 9.84 -2.37 14.38
N GLN A 111 10.81 -3.09 14.96
CA GLN A 111 12.12 -3.30 14.33
C GLN A 111 11.98 -4.08 13.01
N ARG A 112 11.22 -5.18 13.02
CA ARG A 112 11.02 -5.99 11.82
C ARG A 112 10.23 -5.23 10.77
N LEU A 113 9.20 -4.48 11.18
CA LEU A 113 8.42 -3.63 10.27
C LEU A 113 9.31 -2.59 9.58
N ASN A 114 10.17 -1.89 10.32
CA ASN A 114 11.10 -0.93 9.74
C ASN A 114 12.03 -1.56 8.71
N LEU A 115 12.52 -2.79 8.95
CA LEU A 115 13.35 -3.52 7.98
C LEU A 115 12.58 -3.89 6.70
N GLU A 116 11.36 -4.42 6.84
CA GLU A 116 10.54 -4.80 5.69
C GLU A 116 10.15 -3.56 4.85
N VAL A 117 9.77 -2.46 5.52
CA VAL A 117 9.46 -1.19 4.86
C VAL A 117 10.71 -0.60 4.17
N MET A 118 11.88 -0.74 4.79
CA MET A 118 13.15 -0.30 4.20
C MET A 118 13.46 -1.03 2.88
N LEU A 119 13.10 -2.30 2.75
CA LEU A 119 13.37 -3.12 1.57
C LEU A 119 12.33 -2.92 0.46
N ALA A 120 11.18 -2.34 0.77
CA ALA A 120 10.09 -2.17 -0.18
C ALA A 120 10.18 -0.82 -0.94
N ASP A 121 9.76 -0.83 -2.21
CA ASP A 121 9.56 0.38 -3.00
C ASP A 121 8.25 1.08 -2.65
N ILE A 122 7.27 0.32 -2.16
CA ILE A 122 5.96 0.81 -1.74
C ILE A 122 5.32 -0.17 -0.75
N VAL A 123 4.52 0.38 0.18
CA VAL A 123 3.77 -0.38 1.18
C VAL A 123 2.28 -0.23 0.95
N LEU A 124 1.55 -1.35 0.97
CA LEU A 124 0.09 -1.37 1.02
C LEU A 124 -0.35 -1.72 2.44
N ASP A 125 -1.03 -0.80 3.07
CA ASP A 125 -1.73 -1.03 4.32
C ASP A 125 -3.15 -1.54 4.00
N CYS A 126 -3.34 -2.84 4.17
CA CYS A 126 -4.59 -3.55 3.99
C CYS A 126 -5.16 -4.07 5.32
N THR A 127 -4.70 -3.49 6.45
CA THR A 127 -5.10 -3.91 7.79
C THR A 127 -6.46 -3.32 8.18
N ASP A 128 -7.07 -3.90 9.19
CA ASP A 128 -8.40 -3.51 9.70
C ASP A 128 -8.34 -2.90 11.12
N ASN A 129 -7.14 -2.69 11.65
CA ASN A 129 -6.96 -2.17 12.99
C ASN A 129 -6.08 -0.93 13.03
N PHE A 130 -6.51 0.02 13.83
CA PHE A 130 -5.91 1.34 13.91
C PHE A 130 -4.45 1.36 14.45
N PRO A 131 -4.08 0.60 15.50
CA PRO A 131 -2.70 0.56 15.98
C PRO A 131 -1.69 0.13 14.92
N THR A 132 -1.99 -0.92 14.16
CA THR A 132 -1.11 -1.41 13.09
C THR A 132 -0.95 -0.35 11.99
N ARG A 133 -2.02 0.35 11.62
CA ARG A 133 -1.96 1.46 10.63
C ARG A 133 -1.01 2.57 11.06
N GLN A 134 -1.04 2.95 12.34
CA GLN A 134 -0.14 3.96 12.89
C GLN A 134 1.32 3.50 12.87
N LEU A 135 1.60 2.23 13.21
CA LEU A 135 2.95 1.65 13.13
C LEU A 135 3.46 1.62 11.68
N ILE A 136 2.62 1.23 10.72
CA ILE A 136 2.96 1.23 9.30
C ILE A 136 3.27 2.66 8.83
N ASN A 137 2.41 3.63 9.16
CA ASN A 137 2.63 5.04 8.83
C ASN A 137 3.96 5.56 9.38
N GLN A 138 4.27 5.27 10.65
CA GLN A 138 5.53 5.67 11.27
C GLN A 138 6.74 5.05 10.56
N ALA A 139 6.69 3.74 10.26
CA ALA A 139 7.76 3.06 9.57
C ALA A 139 7.97 3.60 8.15
N CYS A 140 6.88 3.83 7.39
CA CYS A 140 6.93 4.41 6.05
C CYS A 140 7.50 5.83 6.06
N LEU A 141 7.12 6.64 7.04
CA LEU A 141 7.65 7.99 7.21
C LEU A 141 9.16 7.97 7.52
N ASN A 142 9.59 7.14 8.49
CA ASN A 142 10.99 7.00 8.88
C ASN A 142 11.87 6.53 7.71
N GLN A 143 11.33 5.61 6.92
CA GLN A 143 12.04 5.03 5.79
C GLN A 143 11.84 5.80 4.47
N ARG A 144 11.01 6.85 4.45
CA ARG A 144 10.62 7.60 3.25
C ARG A 144 10.08 6.69 2.14
N THR A 145 9.35 5.65 2.53
CA THR A 145 8.74 4.69 1.62
C THR A 145 7.29 5.10 1.37
N PRO A 146 6.84 5.18 0.11
CA PRO A 146 5.45 5.49 -0.22
C PRO A 146 4.47 4.52 0.46
N LEU A 147 3.33 5.04 0.91
CA LEU A 147 2.28 4.28 1.59
C LEU A 147 0.95 4.45 0.88
N VAL A 148 0.28 3.35 0.61
CA VAL A 148 -1.09 3.32 0.08
C VAL A 148 -1.98 2.63 1.11
N SER A 149 -2.92 3.36 1.70
CA SER A 149 -3.81 2.84 2.74
C SER A 149 -5.26 2.89 2.30
N ALA A 150 -6.01 1.83 2.57
CA ALA A 150 -7.44 1.76 2.32
C ALA A 150 -8.18 1.06 3.45
N SER A 151 -9.50 1.30 3.54
CA SER A 151 -10.39 0.57 4.43
C SER A 151 -11.80 0.50 3.85
N ALA A 152 -12.57 -0.48 4.33
CA ALA A 152 -13.96 -0.65 3.96
C ALA A 152 -14.78 -1.08 5.17
N ILE A 153 -15.98 -0.52 5.30
CA ILE A 153 -16.95 -0.86 6.34
C ILE A 153 -18.37 -0.66 5.79
N GLY A 154 -19.25 -1.63 5.98
CA GLY A 154 -20.60 -1.59 5.41
C GLY A 154 -20.55 -1.46 3.89
N TRP A 155 -21.13 -0.39 3.38
CA TRP A 155 -21.12 -0.01 1.97
C TRP A 155 -20.10 1.12 1.66
N LYS A 156 -19.28 1.52 2.62
CA LYS A 156 -18.36 2.64 2.49
C LYS A 156 -16.93 2.16 2.39
N GLY A 157 -16.18 2.82 1.50
CA GLY A 157 -14.75 2.63 1.32
C GLY A 157 -14.00 3.94 1.47
N GLN A 158 -12.75 3.86 1.88
CA GLN A 158 -11.85 5.00 1.86
C GLN A 158 -10.45 4.58 1.40
N PHE A 159 -9.78 5.50 0.73
CA PHE A 159 -8.48 5.30 0.12
C PHE A 159 -7.65 6.58 0.23
N ILE A 160 -6.36 6.43 0.49
CA ILE A 160 -5.40 7.52 0.50
C ILE A 160 -4.00 7.01 0.13
N ALA A 161 -3.24 7.83 -0.62
CA ALA A 161 -1.83 7.61 -0.91
C ALA A 161 -0.97 8.70 -0.26
N PHE A 162 0.16 8.30 0.33
CA PHE A 162 1.16 9.18 0.91
C PHE A 162 2.49 8.98 0.19
N ASP A 163 3.09 10.08 -0.27
CA ASP A 163 4.44 10.10 -0.80
C ASP A 163 5.35 10.88 0.18
N PHE A 164 6.20 10.14 0.87
CA PHE A 164 7.12 10.73 1.85
C PHE A 164 8.47 11.12 1.25
N GLY A 165 8.55 11.16 -0.08
CA GLY A 165 9.78 11.41 -0.83
C GLY A 165 10.57 10.10 -1.01
N SER A 166 10.75 9.67 -2.24
CA SER A 166 11.41 8.39 -2.56
C SER A 166 12.92 8.47 -2.33
N ARG A 167 13.51 7.42 -1.75
CA ARG A 167 14.97 7.23 -1.67
C ARG A 167 15.61 7.17 -3.05
N HIS A 168 14.90 6.68 -4.05
CA HIS A 168 15.39 6.47 -5.42
C HIS A 168 15.35 7.74 -6.27
N SER A 169 14.70 8.83 -5.81
CA SER A 169 14.68 10.12 -6.55
C SER A 169 15.99 10.90 -6.50
N ILE A 170 17.00 10.42 -5.77
CA ILE A 170 18.33 11.06 -5.70
C ILE A 170 19.14 10.88 -7.00
N GLN A 171 18.72 10.00 -7.91
CA GLN A 171 19.40 9.80 -9.21
C GLN A 171 18.72 10.44 -10.42
N ALA A 172 17.53 11.00 -10.29
CA ALA A 172 16.93 11.82 -11.33
C ALA A 172 17.57 13.21 -11.28
N LYS A 173 18.38 13.50 -12.32
CA LYS A 173 19.07 14.77 -12.55
C LYS A 173 18.18 15.97 -12.28
N GLN A 174 18.76 16.96 -11.60
CA GLN A 174 18.34 18.32 -11.41
C GLN A 174 17.66 18.91 -12.67
N ASP A 175 16.34 18.84 -12.74
CA ASP A 175 15.58 19.80 -13.52
C ASP A 175 15.15 20.92 -12.55
N THR A 176 16.01 21.94 -12.56
CA THR A 176 15.83 23.19 -11.83
C THR A 176 14.74 24.01 -12.49
N SER A 177 13.49 23.80 -12.12
CA SER A 177 12.44 24.85 -12.22
C SER A 177 11.12 24.41 -11.61
N SER A 178 11.05 24.25 -10.30
CA SER A 178 9.82 24.48 -9.56
C SER A 178 10.18 24.80 -8.11
N THR A 179 10.00 26.05 -7.75
CA THR A 179 9.95 26.53 -6.37
C THR A 179 8.77 25.88 -5.64
N THR A 180 8.88 24.63 -5.28
CA THR A 180 8.01 24.00 -4.31
C THR A 180 8.66 24.11 -2.97
N THR A 181 8.18 25.06 -2.15
CA THR A 181 8.41 25.10 -0.72
C THR A 181 8.33 23.70 -0.15
N SER A 182 9.38 23.24 0.51
CA SER A 182 9.48 21.94 1.17
C SER A 182 8.56 21.86 2.38
N VAL A 183 7.27 21.88 2.14
CA VAL A 183 6.28 21.58 3.18
C VAL A 183 6.28 20.07 3.32
N ASN A 184 6.80 19.56 4.44
CA ASN A 184 6.67 18.13 4.74
C ASN A 184 5.22 17.71 4.59
N PRO A 185 4.92 16.65 3.81
CA PRO A 185 3.54 16.24 3.54
C PRO A 185 2.82 15.81 4.83
N PRO A 186 1.48 15.84 4.86
CA PRO A 186 0.71 15.21 5.92
C PRO A 186 0.96 13.70 5.94
N CYS A 187 0.83 13.08 7.10
CA CYS A 187 0.89 11.63 7.27
C CYS A 187 -0.47 11.07 7.71
N TYR A 188 -0.59 9.76 7.83
CA TYR A 188 -1.82 9.10 8.27
C TYR A 188 -2.27 9.60 9.65
N HIS A 189 -1.33 9.88 10.57
CA HIS A 189 -1.65 10.42 11.89
C HIS A 189 -2.23 11.85 11.85
N CYS A 190 -1.86 12.68 10.86
CA CYS A 190 -2.49 13.99 10.68
C CYS A 190 -3.99 13.89 10.37
N LEU A 191 -4.38 12.83 9.64
CA LEU A 191 -5.77 12.59 9.29
C LEU A 191 -6.54 11.87 10.40
N PHE A 192 -5.89 10.90 11.04
CA PHE A 192 -6.47 10.05 12.08
C PHE A 192 -5.58 10.07 13.34
N PRO A 193 -5.63 11.15 14.14
CA PRO A 193 -4.84 11.21 15.36
C PRO A 193 -5.28 10.11 16.35
N PHE A 194 -4.29 9.44 16.94
CA PHE A 194 -4.55 8.41 17.94
C PHE A 194 -4.98 9.08 19.26
N ALA A 195 -6.21 8.87 19.67
CA ALA A 195 -6.63 9.21 21.02
C ALA A 195 -6.40 7.99 21.91
N GLU A 196 -5.54 8.11 22.92
CA GLU A 196 -5.17 7.01 23.84
C GLU A 196 -6.40 6.36 24.54
N ASN A 197 -7.54 7.04 24.56
CA ASN A 197 -8.77 6.60 25.21
C ASN A 197 -9.91 6.23 24.21
N ALA A 198 -9.64 6.15 22.92
CA ALA A 198 -10.66 5.74 21.97
C ALA A 198 -10.99 4.26 22.16
N THR A 199 -12.19 3.94 22.62
CA THR A 199 -12.73 2.57 22.58
C THR A 199 -12.68 2.07 21.14
N GLN A 200 -11.79 1.11 20.90
CA GLN A 200 -11.63 0.49 19.59
C GLN A 200 -12.87 -0.35 19.27
N THR A 201 -13.85 0.22 18.60
CA THR A 201 -14.82 -0.57 17.85
C THR A 201 -14.03 -1.28 16.74
N LYS A 202 -13.89 -2.58 16.86
CA LYS A 202 -13.28 -3.38 15.80
C LYS A 202 -14.13 -3.24 14.54
N CYS A 203 -13.51 -2.88 13.42
CA CYS A 203 -14.19 -2.89 12.13
C CYS A 203 -14.80 -4.27 11.80
N SER A 204 -14.31 -5.34 12.45
CA SER A 204 -14.84 -6.70 12.35
C SER A 204 -16.30 -6.85 12.81
N ASP A 205 -16.79 -5.99 13.72
CA ASP A 205 -18.13 -6.10 14.29
C ASP A 205 -19.20 -5.44 13.41
N ALA A 206 -18.78 -4.62 12.46
CA ALA A 206 -19.64 -4.04 11.44
C ALA A 206 -19.56 -4.89 10.16
N GLY A 207 -20.70 -5.27 9.59
CA GLY A 207 -20.73 -5.98 8.32
C GLY A 207 -20.03 -5.20 7.20
N VAL A 208 -19.58 -5.89 6.17
CA VAL A 208 -18.98 -5.27 4.97
C VAL A 208 -19.37 -6.04 3.73
N ILE A 209 -19.66 -5.33 2.65
CA ILE A 209 -19.97 -5.94 1.34
C ILE A 209 -18.68 -6.19 0.54
N GLY A 210 -18.49 -7.43 0.05
CA GLY A 210 -17.27 -7.85 -0.65
C GLY A 210 -16.85 -6.95 -1.80
N PRO A 211 -17.73 -6.57 -2.74
CA PRO A 211 -17.39 -5.67 -3.84
C PRO A 211 -16.77 -4.33 -3.43
N VAL A 212 -17.18 -3.73 -2.32
CA VAL A 212 -16.58 -2.48 -1.81
C VAL A 212 -15.15 -2.74 -1.32
N VAL A 213 -14.95 -3.86 -0.63
CA VAL A 213 -13.59 -4.29 -0.22
C VAL A 213 -12.70 -4.52 -1.42
N GLY A 214 -13.19 -5.26 -2.43
CA GLY A 214 -12.47 -5.51 -3.67
C GLY A 214 -12.14 -4.21 -4.42
N LEU A 215 -13.10 -3.28 -4.50
CA LEU A 215 -12.89 -1.97 -5.12
C LEU A 215 -11.75 -1.19 -4.43
N MET A 216 -11.74 -1.14 -3.11
CA MET A 216 -10.70 -0.45 -2.36
C MET A 216 -9.32 -1.09 -2.55
N GLY A 217 -9.22 -2.43 -2.54
CA GLY A 217 -7.98 -3.14 -2.86
C GLY A 217 -7.50 -2.87 -4.29
N ASN A 218 -8.42 -2.79 -5.26
CA ASN A 218 -8.09 -2.43 -6.64
C ASN A 218 -7.60 -0.99 -6.76
N TYR A 219 -8.14 -0.04 -5.99
CA TYR A 219 -7.61 1.32 -5.93
C TYR A 219 -6.17 1.34 -5.40
N GLN A 220 -5.87 0.53 -4.37
CA GLN A 220 -4.49 0.37 -3.88
C GLN A 220 -3.59 -0.19 -4.98
N ALA A 221 -4.03 -1.20 -5.72
CA ALA A 221 -3.25 -1.77 -6.83
C ALA A 221 -3.00 -0.76 -7.94
N ILE A 222 -4.03 0.01 -8.36
CA ILE A 222 -3.90 1.06 -9.39
C ILE A 222 -2.85 2.08 -8.98
N ALA A 223 -2.95 2.65 -7.78
CA ALA A 223 -2.01 3.66 -7.30
C ALA A 223 -0.58 3.10 -7.19
N THR A 224 -0.45 1.84 -6.76
CA THR A 224 0.83 1.13 -6.68
C THR A 224 1.45 0.96 -8.06
N ILE A 225 0.70 0.48 -9.06
CA ILE A 225 1.16 0.31 -10.44
C ILE A 225 1.58 1.68 -11.01
N GLN A 226 0.77 2.74 -10.82
CA GLN A 226 1.12 4.09 -11.26
C GLN A 226 2.46 4.53 -10.68
N LYS A 227 2.63 4.42 -9.35
CA LYS A 227 3.86 4.84 -8.67
C LYS A 227 5.08 4.06 -9.14
N LEU A 228 4.97 2.75 -9.27
CA LEU A 228 6.08 1.88 -9.65
C LEU A 228 6.46 2.05 -11.13
N ALA A 229 5.47 2.09 -12.02
CA ALA A 229 5.71 2.21 -13.46
C ALA A 229 6.26 3.59 -13.86
N THR A 230 5.75 4.67 -13.23
CA THR A 230 6.01 6.06 -13.67
C THR A 230 6.87 6.87 -12.70
N GLY A 231 7.25 6.31 -11.54
CA GLY A 231 7.98 7.01 -10.48
C GLY A 231 7.15 7.98 -9.64
N ARG A 232 5.87 8.22 -9.99
CA ARG A 232 4.98 9.16 -9.29
C ARG A 232 3.56 8.63 -9.17
N PHE A 233 2.84 9.06 -8.15
CA PHE A 233 1.39 8.88 -8.15
C PHE A 233 0.76 9.85 -9.16
N GLN A 234 -0.15 9.36 -10.00
CA GLN A 234 -0.96 10.21 -10.89
C GLN A 234 -2.16 10.79 -10.13
N THR A 235 -2.71 10.01 -9.18
CA THR A 235 -3.70 10.51 -8.23
C THR A 235 -3.03 11.49 -7.27
N ALA A 236 -3.75 12.54 -6.89
CA ALA A 236 -3.25 13.49 -5.92
C ALA A 236 -2.94 12.78 -4.59
N CYS A 237 -1.66 12.81 -4.19
CA CYS A 237 -1.27 12.38 -2.86
C CYS A 237 -1.91 13.28 -1.81
N HIS A 238 -2.13 12.72 -0.62
CA HIS A 238 -2.69 13.45 0.51
C HIS A 238 -4.13 13.94 0.28
N GLN A 239 -4.87 13.26 -0.58
CA GLN A 239 -6.31 13.40 -0.70
C GLN A 239 -6.98 12.12 -0.21
N LEU A 240 -7.92 12.27 0.71
CA LEU A 240 -8.77 11.17 1.16
C LEU A 240 -9.92 11.01 0.17
N HIS A 241 -9.98 9.84 -0.47
CA HIS A 241 -11.08 9.43 -1.32
C HIS A 241 -12.07 8.62 -0.51
N LEU A 242 -13.33 9.02 -0.52
CA LEU A 242 -14.44 8.36 0.16
C LEU A 242 -15.40 7.81 -0.88
N PHE A 243 -15.70 6.53 -0.81
CA PHE A 243 -16.66 5.85 -1.67
C PHE A 243 -17.92 5.49 -0.89
N ASP A 244 -19.08 5.77 -1.45
CA ASP A 244 -20.37 5.29 -0.96
C ASP A 244 -20.96 4.30 -1.97
N GLY A 245 -20.98 3.02 -1.59
CA GLY A 245 -21.45 1.92 -2.43
C GLY A 245 -22.97 1.85 -2.58
N LEU A 246 -23.75 2.57 -1.75
CA LEU A 246 -25.20 2.65 -1.93
C LEU A 246 -25.56 3.59 -3.07
N THR A 247 -24.84 4.69 -3.21
CA THR A 247 -25.09 5.72 -4.22
C THR A 247 -24.09 5.67 -5.37
N LEU A 248 -23.06 4.81 -5.29
CA LEU A 248 -21.93 4.70 -6.23
C LEU A 248 -21.22 6.04 -6.43
N SER A 249 -21.16 6.86 -5.39
CA SER A 249 -20.57 8.19 -5.45
C SER A 249 -19.22 8.27 -4.78
N TRP A 250 -18.39 9.20 -5.24
CA TRP A 250 -17.09 9.52 -4.68
C TRP A 250 -17.05 10.94 -4.14
N GLN A 251 -16.35 11.09 -3.02
CA GLN A 251 -15.99 12.38 -2.46
C GLN A 251 -14.47 12.43 -2.26
N GLN A 252 -13.88 13.61 -2.39
CA GLN A 252 -12.45 13.84 -2.19
C GLN A 252 -12.27 14.96 -1.18
N LEU A 253 -11.43 14.71 -0.17
CA LEU A 253 -11.11 15.68 0.88
C LEU A 253 -9.60 15.89 0.91
N ALA A 254 -9.17 17.14 0.80
CA ALA A 254 -7.76 17.48 0.97
C ALA A 254 -7.33 17.23 2.42
N VAL A 255 -6.22 16.52 2.61
CA VAL A 255 -5.63 16.29 3.93
C VAL A 255 -4.60 17.38 4.19
N VAL A 256 -4.84 18.16 5.23
CA VAL A 256 -3.92 19.21 5.66
C VAL A 256 -2.98 18.65 6.73
N LYS A 257 -1.70 19.06 6.68
CA LYS A 257 -0.75 18.71 7.72
C LYS A 257 -1.17 19.33 9.06
N ASP A 258 -1.25 18.50 10.08
CA ASP A 258 -1.39 18.97 11.45
C ASP A 258 -0.06 19.54 11.96
N PRO A 259 0.01 20.84 12.29
CA PRO A 259 1.24 21.45 12.84
C PRO A 259 1.67 20.85 14.18
N SER A 260 0.78 20.20 14.91
CA SER A 260 1.03 19.54 16.20
C SER A 260 1.22 18.03 16.09
N CYS A 261 1.24 17.47 14.88
CA CYS A 261 1.35 16.03 14.66
C CYS A 261 2.61 15.45 15.32
N ARG A 262 2.42 14.58 16.30
CA ARG A 262 3.50 13.93 17.05
C ARG A 262 4.37 12.98 16.21
N VAL A 263 3.85 12.52 15.06
CA VAL A 263 4.52 11.54 14.20
C VAL A 263 5.41 12.22 13.16
N CYS A 264 4.91 13.19 12.41
CA CYS A 264 5.67 13.78 11.31
C CYS A 264 6.42 15.07 11.68
N GLN A 265 6.32 15.56 12.93
CA GLN A 265 7.14 16.67 13.42
C GLN A 265 8.51 16.25 13.99
N VAL A 266 8.63 15.03 14.52
CA VAL A 266 9.82 14.53 15.21
C VAL A 266 11.08 14.54 14.32
N GLN A 267 10.92 14.45 13.00
CA GLN A 267 12.06 14.47 12.07
C GLN A 267 12.81 15.81 11.99
N LYS A 268 12.27 16.91 12.54
CA LYS A 268 12.98 18.20 12.54
C LYS A 268 14.08 18.32 13.60
N GLN A 269 14.06 17.49 14.64
CA GLN A 269 15.02 17.60 15.76
C GLN A 269 16.31 16.82 15.56
N GLU A 270 16.32 15.74 14.80
CA GLU A 270 17.53 14.93 14.57
C GLU A 270 18.52 15.57 13.58
N SER A 271 18.05 16.36 12.62
CA SER A 271 18.91 17.04 11.65
C SER A 271 19.57 18.33 12.15
N SER A 272 19.17 18.84 13.31
CA SER A 272 19.75 20.08 13.90
C SER A 272 20.81 19.84 14.98
N ASN A 273 20.98 18.59 15.46
CA ASN A 273 21.95 18.26 16.50
C ASN A 273 23.32 17.76 15.99
N GLU A 274 23.50 17.58 14.66
CA GLU A 274 24.80 17.16 14.12
C GLU A 274 25.77 18.31 13.74
N HIS A 275 25.38 19.60 13.96
CA HIS A 275 26.19 20.74 13.57
C HIS A 275 26.73 21.62 14.72
N HIS A 276 26.73 21.12 15.96
CA HIS A 276 27.43 21.84 17.06
C HIS A 276 28.28 20.87 17.89
N SER A 277 29.42 20.47 17.32
CA SER A 277 30.57 19.98 18.11
C SER A 277 31.85 20.22 17.30
N HIS A 278 32.37 21.45 17.45
CA HIS A 278 33.79 21.72 17.31
C HIS A 278 34.14 22.89 18.25
#